data_aaf51e9b02dda7f6dfeba2860e73b8ec
#
_entry.id   aaf51e9b02dda7f6dfeba2860e73b8ec
#
_cell.length_a   1.000
_cell.length_b   1.000
_cell.length_c   1.000
_cell.angle_alpha   90.00
_cell.angle_beta   90.00
_cell.angle_gamma   90.00
#
_symmetry.space_group_name_H-M   'P 1'
#
loop_
_entity.id
_entity.type
_entity.pdbx_description
1 polymer ?
#
loop_
_entity_poly.entity_id
_entity_poly.type
_entity_poly.pdbx_seq_one_letter_code
_entity_poly.pdbx_strand_id
1 'polypeptide(L)'
;MTVHRRRGPELNLTLPEDARWPLLNRCLHHNDIPDDVRAAGALVLLYGLQLSRIVELTNSHLHRRRAAGGEETVGGMSVSLTGPEITVPPSLAAILTRLPVRGPHPRTRPLIGGDTPGWLFPGFTATGNLNAATMSKHMKAYGIPTRSARNAALIALAGELPISLVSDLFDLSISTAMNWARRAGRDWNAYLAATHNERSATAHLP
;
A
#
# COMPACT_ATOMS: atom_id res chain seq x y z
N MET A 1 0.39 44.01 -6.25
CA MET A 1 -0.55 43.00 -6.79
C MET A 1 -0.29 41.68 -6.10
N THR A 2 -1.01 41.42 -5.00
CA THR A 2 -0.76 40.25 -4.09
C THR A 2 -1.61 39.10 -4.59
N VAL A 3 -0.97 38.08 -5.14
CA VAL A 3 -1.64 36.87 -5.60
C VAL A 3 -2.03 36.02 -4.38
N HIS A 4 -3.29 36.10 -4.00
CA HIS A 4 -3.88 35.22 -3.01
C HIS A 4 -3.99 33.80 -3.61
N ARG A 5 -3.01 32.95 -3.29
CA ARG A 5 -3.06 31.52 -3.57
C ARG A 5 -4.19 30.92 -2.71
N ARG A 6 -5.35 30.67 -3.32
CA ARG A 6 -6.45 29.95 -2.68
C ARG A 6 -5.91 28.58 -2.24
N ARG A 7 -5.75 28.40 -0.91
CA ARG A 7 -5.63 27.09 -0.31
C ARG A 7 -6.96 26.37 -0.55
N GLY A 8 -6.97 25.47 -1.52
CA GLY A 8 -8.06 24.49 -1.66
C GLY A 8 -8.11 23.59 -0.43
N PRO A 9 -9.26 22.93 -0.15
CA PRO A 9 -9.45 22.11 1.03
C PRO A 9 -8.44 20.96 1.08
N GLU A 10 -7.48 21.03 1.97
CA GLU A 10 -6.49 19.95 2.25
C GLU A 10 -7.16 18.70 2.86
N LEU A 11 -8.45 18.76 3.15
CA LEU A 11 -9.23 17.77 3.89
C LEU A 11 -9.50 16.43 3.15
N ASN A 12 -9.23 16.32 1.85
CA ASN A 12 -9.53 15.11 1.07
C ASN A 12 -8.29 14.35 0.55
N LEU A 13 -7.09 14.67 1.03
CA LEU A 13 -5.86 14.04 0.53
C LEU A 13 -5.45 12.78 1.31
N THR A 14 -6.05 12.54 2.46
CA THR A 14 -5.68 11.42 3.36
C THR A 14 -6.94 10.69 3.82
N LEU A 15 -6.89 9.38 3.85
CA LEU A 15 -7.94 8.55 4.43
C LEU A 15 -7.80 8.61 5.97
N PRO A 16 -8.86 8.95 6.73
CA PRO A 16 -8.83 8.88 8.19
C PRO A 16 -8.47 7.47 8.68
N GLU A 17 -7.81 7.38 9.83
CA GLU A 17 -7.32 6.10 10.34
C GLU A 17 -8.47 5.16 10.73
N ASP A 18 -9.54 5.71 11.28
CA ASP A 18 -10.80 5.01 11.57
C ASP A 18 -11.48 4.40 10.32
N ALA A 19 -11.28 4.99 9.14
CA ALA A 19 -11.73 4.44 7.87
C ALA A 19 -10.71 3.48 7.23
N ARG A 20 -9.40 3.66 7.49
CA ARG A 20 -8.32 2.84 6.93
C ARG A 20 -8.36 1.40 7.44
N TRP A 21 -8.52 1.22 8.76
CA TRP A 21 -8.52 -0.11 9.38
C TRP A 21 -9.69 -1.01 8.96
N PRO A 22 -10.94 -0.53 8.91
CA PRO A 22 -12.06 -1.33 8.36
C PRO A 22 -11.84 -1.74 6.90
N LEU A 23 -11.31 -0.85 6.05
CA LEU A 23 -10.99 -1.19 4.65
C LEU A 23 -9.88 -2.24 4.56
N LEU A 24 -8.83 -2.12 5.36
CA LEU A 24 -7.77 -3.10 5.43
C LEU A 24 -8.30 -4.47 5.90
N ASN A 25 -9.10 -4.50 6.97
CA ASN A 25 -9.71 -5.71 7.47
C ASN A 25 -10.59 -6.38 6.40
N ARG A 26 -11.38 -5.57 5.67
CA ARG A 26 -12.18 -6.06 4.55
C ARG A 26 -11.32 -6.66 3.43
N CYS A 27 -10.20 -6.02 3.07
CA CYS A 27 -9.26 -6.58 2.09
C CYS A 27 -8.66 -7.91 2.55
N LEU A 28 -8.32 -8.04 3.83
CA LEU A 28 -7.62 -9.22 4.35
C LEU A 28 -8.54 -10.42 4.61
N HIS A 29 -9.79 -10.17 5.05
CA HIS A 29 -10.64 -11.21 5.63
C HIS A 29 -11.98 -11.43 4.93
N HIS A 30 -12.45 -10.51 4.09
CA HIS A 30 -13.74 -10.65 3.41
C HIS A 30 -13.57 -11.12 1.96
N ASN A 31 -14.47 -12.00 1.51
CA ASN A 31 -14.43 -12.59 0.17
C ASN A 31 -15.38 -11.90 -0.83
N ASP A 32 -15.95 -10.76 -0.47
CA ASP A 32 -16.82 -9.93 -1.31
C ASP A 32 -16.04 -9.11 -2.36
N ILE A 33 -14.72 -9.08 -2.24
CA ILE A 33 -13.79 -8.40 -3.14
C ILE A 33 -12.93 -9.45 -3.85
N PRO A 34 -12.67 -9.34 -5.17
CA PRO A 34 -11.73 -10.22 -5.88
C PRO A 34 -10.32 -10.20 -5.28
N ASP A 35 -9.63 -11.34 -5.30
CA ASP A 35 -8.34 -11.50 -4.64
C ASP A 35 -7.26 -10.54 -5.18
N ASP A 36 -7.28 -10.20 -6.46
CA ASP A 36 -6.37 -9.20 -7.06
C ASP A 36 -6.59 -7.80 -6.48
N VAL A 37 -7.84 -7.38 -6.32
CA VAL A 37 -8.20 -6.09 -5.71
C VAL A 37 -7.89 -6.10 -4.21
N ARG A 38 -8.13 -7.22 -3.52
CA ARG A 38 -7.78 -7.41 -2.10
C ARG A 38 -6.28 -7.27 -1.87
N ALA A 39 -5.48 -7.99 -2.68
CA ALA A 39 -4.03 -7.94 -2.59
C ALA A 39 -3.50 -6.52 -2.84
N ALA A 40 -3.93 -5.88 -3.93
CA ALA A 40 -3.53 -4.52 -4.26
C ALA A 40 -3.97 -3.52 -3.18
N GLY A 41 -5.21 -3.64 -2.69
CA GLY A 41 -5.77 -2.81 -1.62
C GLY A 41 -4.97 -2.93 -0.32
N ALA A 42 -4.67 -4.15 0.11
CA ALA A 42 -3.88 -4.41 1.31
C ALA A 42 -2.45 -3.86 1.19
N LEU A 43 -1.79 -4.04 0.03
CA LEU A 43 -0.46 -3.49 -0.21
C LEU A 43 -0.44 -1.95 -0.18
N VAL A 44 -1.47 -1.29 -0.71
CA VAL A 44 -1.61 0.16 -0.63
C VAL A 44 -1.90 0.62 0.81
N LEU A 45 -2.82 -0.04 1.51
CA LEU A 45 -3.27 0.36 2.85
C LEU A 45 -2.23 0.09 3.94
N LEU A 46 -1.43 -0.98 3.81
CA LEU A 46 -0.36 -1.32 4.77
C LEU A 46 0.92 -0.52 4.52
N TYR A 47 1.36 -0.50 3.26
CA TYR A 47 2.72 -0.05 2.92
C TYR A 47 2.75 1.21 2.07
N GLY A 48 1.61 1.73 1.64
CA GLY A 48 1.59 2.92 0.79
C GLY A 48 2.26 2.73 -0.59
N LEU A 49 2.31 1.49 -1.10
CA LEU A 49 2.94 1.18 -2.37
C LEU A 49 2.21 1.83 -3.54
N GLN A 50 2.96 2.20 -4.57
CA GLN A 50 2.39 2.73 -5.81
C GLN A 50 1.73 1.63 -6.62
N LEU A 51 0.55 1.89 -7.18
CA LEU A 51 -0.14 0.89 -8.03
C LEU A 51 0.68 0.48 -9.24
N SER A 52 1.47 1.38 -9.83
CA SER A 52 2.40 1.04 -10.91
C SER A 52 3.37 -0.07 -10.51
N ARG A 53 3.90 -0.02 -9.29
CA ARG A 53 4.81 -1.05 -8.75
C ARG A 53 4.07 -2.33 -8.37
N ILE A 54 2.86 -2.20 -7.81
CA ILE A 54 2.04 -3.37 -7.44
C ILE A 54 1.67 -4.21 -8.67
N VAL A 55 1.23 -3.59 -9.75
CA VAL A 55 0.85 -4.33 -10.97
C VAL A 55 2.04 -4.94 -11.72
N GLU A 56 3.26 -4.50 -11.42
CA GLU A 56 4.52 -5.06 -11.93
C GLU A 56 5.05 -6.23 -11.06
N LEU A 57 4.34 -6.62 -10.00
CA LEU A 57 4.74 -7.77 -9.18
C LEU A 57 4.63 -9.08 -9.95
N THR A 58 5.66 -9.89 -9.81
CA THR A 58 5.77 -11.23 -10.37
C THR A 58 5.96 -12.25 -9.26
N ASN A 59 5.87 -13.52 -9.60
CA ASN A 59 6.17 -14.61 -8.68
C ASN A 59 7.60 -14.56 -8.13
N SER A 60 8.56 -14.02 -8.90
CA SER A 60 9.96 -13.86 -8.45
C SER A 60 10.15 -12.82 -7.36
N HIS A 61 9.18 -11.91 -7.18
CA HIS A 61 9.19 -10.93 -6.10
C HIS A 61 8.64 -11.47 -4.77
N LEU A 62 8.06 -12.69 -4.77
CA LEU A 62 7.53 -13.34 -3.57
C LEU A 62 8.55 -14.33 -3.01
N HIS A 63 9.04 -14.06 -1.82
CA HIS A 63 9.99 -14.92 -1.12
C HIS A 63 9.31 -15.62 0.05
N ARG A 64 9.25 -16.96 0.00
CA ARG A 64 8.76 -17.78 1.12
C ARG A 64 9.89 -18.01 2.09
N ARG A 65 9.70 -17.64 3.34
CA ARG A 65 10.65 -17.90 4.41
C ARG A 65 10.49 -19.34 4.87
N ARG A 66 11.53 -20.16 4.74
CA ARG A 66 11.60 -21.46 5.42
C ARG A 66 12.01 -21.23 6.86
N ALA A 67 11.31 -21.88 7.79
CA ALA A 67 11.78 -21.93 9.17
C ALA A 67 13.09 -22.71 9.24
N ALA A 68 13.96 -22.37 10.22
CA ALA A 68 15.25 -23.03 10.47
C ALA A 68 15.12 -24.48 10.96
N GLY A 69 14.10 -25.21 10.56
CA GLY A 69 13.83 -26.60 10.90
C GLY A 69 13.19 -27.41 9.78
N GLY A 70 13.14 -26.87 8.56
CA GLY A 70 12.65 -27.61 7.40
C GLY A 70 11.12 -27.70 7.25
N GLU A 71 10.35 -27.30 8.25
CA GLU A 71 8.90 -27.16 8.13
C GLU A 71 8.53 -25.83 7.44
N GLU A 72 7.72 -25.93 6.40
CA GLU A 72 7.14 -24.80 5.71
C GLU A 72 6.13 -24.12 6.65
N THR A 73 6.61 -23.21 7.50
CA THR A 73 5.70 -22.40 8.31
C THR A 73 4.90 -21.49 7.37
N VAL A 74 3.59 -21.70 7.33
CA VAL A 74 2.57 -20.98 6.54
C VAL A 74 2.53 -19.47 6.83
N GLY A 75 3.52 -18.89 7.49
CA GLY A 75 3.50 -17.53 8.01
C GLY A 75 4.61 -16.58 7.55
N GLY A 76 5.62 -17.04 6.84
CA GLY A 76 6.76 -16.20 6.50
C GLY A 76 6.89 -15.90 5.01
N MET A 77 6.11 -14.95 4.49
CA MET A 77 6.31 -14.44 3.13
C MET A 77 6.86 -13.02 3.20
N SER A 78 7.82 -12.70 2.34
CA SER A 78 8.27 -11.34 2.07
C SER A 78 8.08 -10.99 0.59
N VAL A 79 7.95 -9.70 0.33
CA VAL A 79 7.82 -9.14 -1.00
C VAL A 79 9.00 -8.20 -1.21
N SER A 80 9.77 -8.41 -2.28
CA SER A 80 10.82 -7.47 -2.72
C SER A 80 10.34 -6.70 -3.95
N LEU A 81 10.44 -5.38 -3.92
CA LEU A 81 10.15 -4.53 -5.08
C LEU A 81 11.46 -4.06 -5.74
N THR A 82 12.08 -3.05 -5.19
CA THR A 82 13.38 -2.49 -5.64
C THR A 82 14.34 -2.25 -4.48
N GLY A 83 13.88 -2.48 -3.26
CA GLY A 83 14.60 -2.24 -2.01
C GLY A 83 14.62 -3.49 -1.12
N PRO A 84 14.80 -3.31 0.19
CA PRO A 84 14.77 -4.39 1.16
C PRO A 84 13.42 -5.15 1.14
N GLU A 85 13.49 -6.43 1.50
CA GLU A 85 12.29 -7.28 1.57
C GLU A 85 11.32 -6.80 2.65
N ILE A 86 10.05 -6.69 2.29
CA ILE A 86 8.97 -6.34 3.21
C ILE A 86 8.25 -7.62 3.64
N THR A 87 8.28 -7.96 4.92
CA THR A 87 7.49 -9.08 5.46
C THR A 87 6.00 -8.74 5.41
N VAL A 88 5.20 -9.64 4.84
CA VAL A 88 3.74 -9.47 4.75
C VAL A 88 3.01 -10.30 5.79
N PRO A 89 1.85 -9.83 6.31
CA PRO A 89 1.02 -10.59 7.23
C PRO A 89 0.55 -11.93 6.62
N PRO A 90 0.31 -12.98 7.42
CA PRO A 90 -0.12 -14.29 6.93
C PRO A 90 -1.40 -14.24 6.08
N SER A 91 -2.37 -13.41 6.44
CA SER A 91 -3.61 -13.21 5.66
C SER A 91 -3.33 -12.64 4.26
N LEU A 92 -2.42 -11.67 4.13
CA LEU A 92 -2.01 -11.14 2.83
C LEU A 92 -1.19 -12.16 2.04
N ALA A 93 -0.28 -12.90 2.71
CA ALA A 93 0.49 -13.97 2.08
C ALA A 93 -0.43 -15.04 1.48
N ALA A 94 -1.49 -15.44 2.19
CA ALA A 94 -2.48 -16.37 1.68
C ALA A 94 -3.22 -15.85 0.43
N ILE A 95 -3.55 -14.56 0.38
CA ILE A 95 -4.18 -13.94 -0.79
C ILE A 95 -3.20 -13.93 -1.97
N LEU A 96 -1.97 -13.46 -1.76
CA LEU A 96 -0.93 -13.40 -2.80
C LEU A 96 -0.63 -14.79 -3.40
N THR A 97 -0.65 -15.83 -2.58
CA THR A 97 -0.43 -17.22 -3.03
C THR A 97 -1.57 -17.73 -3.93
N ARG A 98 -2.80 -17.25 -3.76
CA ARG A 98 -3.96 -17.64 -4.58
C ARG A 98 -4.05 -16.88 -5.89
N LEU A 99 -3.31 -15.78 -6.05
CA LEU A 99 -3.35 -15.02 -7.31
C LEU A 99 -2.89 -15.89 -8.48
N PRO A 100 -3.60 -15.83 -9.62
CA PRO A 100 -3.23 -16.56 -10.81
C PRO A 100 -1.92 -16.01 -11.38
N VAL A 101 -0.84 -16.77 -11.25
CA VAL A 101 0.43 -16.44 -11.90
C VAL A 101 0.31 -16.74 -13.38
N ARG A 102 0.26 -15.71 -14.21
CA ARG A 102 0.14 -15.85 -15.67
C ARG A 102 1.30 -15.15 -16.37
N GLY A 103 1.84 -15.83 -17.39
CA GLY A 103 2.72 -15.20 -18.36
C GLY A 103 1.97 -14.15 -19.21
N PRO A 104 2.66 -13.43 -20.11
CA PRO A 104 2.06 -12.46 -20.99
C PRO A 104 0.99 -13.12 -21.87
N HIS A 105 -0.02 -12.31 -22.24
CA HIS A 105 -1.10 -12.77 -23.10
C HIS A 105 -0.54 -13.37 -24.41
N PRO A 106 -1.06 -14.48 -24.95
CA PRO A 106 -0.54 -15.12 -26.16
C PRO A 106 -0.37 -14.18 -27.36
N ARG A 107 -1.19 -13.12 -27.45
CA ARG A 107 -1.10 -12.11 -28.52
C ARG A 107 0.05 -11.12 -28.34
N THR A 108 0.59 -10.96 -27.14
CA THR A 108 1.71 -10.05 -26.83
C THR A 108 3.04 -10.80 -26.68
N ARG A 109 2.98 -12.13 -26.52
CA ARG A 109 4.16 -12.99 -26.35
C ARG A 109 5.22 -12.89 -27.45
N PRO A 110 4.88 -12.72 -28.74
CA PRO A 110 5.89 -12.59 -29.80
C PRO A 110 6.73 -11.31 -29.73
N LEU A 111 6.25 -10.29 -29.03
CA LEU A 111 6.93 -8.99 -28.90
C LEU A 111 7.92 -8.95 -27.74
N ILE A 112 7.85 -9.93 -26.84
CA ILE A 112 8.69 -10.02 -25.65
C ILE A 112 9.54 -11.30 -25.80
N GLY A 113 10.68 -11.17 -26.41
CA GLY A 113 11.65 -12.27 -26.49
C GLY A 113 12.26 -12.54 -25.12
N GLY A 114 12.22 -13.81 -24.65
CA GLY A 114 12.86 -14.26 -23.43
C GLY A 114 11.92 -14.93 -22.43
N ASP A 115 12.49 -15.39 -21.32
CA ASP A 115 11.79 -16.01 -20.19
C ASP A 115 10.99 -14.93 -19.45
N THR A 116 9.68 -14.84 -19.72
CA THR A 116 8.82 -13.81 -19.16
C THR A 116 8.35 -14.23 -17.78
N PRO A 117 8.58 -13.40 -16.74
CA PRO A 117 8.15 -13.70 -15.38
C PRO A 117 6.62 -13.81 -15.31
N GLY A 118 6.13 -14.71 -14.47
CA GLY A 118 4.70 -14.84 -14.21
C GLY A 118 4.17 -13.64 -13.43
N TRP A 119 3.28 -12.85 -14.03
CA TRP A 119 2.66 -11.69 -13.41
C TRP A 119 1.61 -12.11 -12.38
N LEU A 120 1.65 -11.48 -11.19
CA LEU A 120 0.60 -11.62 -10.18
C LEU A 120 -0.67 -10.86 -10.56
N PHE A 121 -0.53 -9.80 -11.35
CA PHE A 121 -1.62 -8.99 -11.87
C PHE A 121 -1.57 -9.00 -13.41
N PRO A 122 -1.98 -10.10 -14.04
CA PRO A 122 -1.93 -10.23 -15.50
C PRO A 122 -2.93 -9.29 -16.18
N GLY A 123 -2.56 -8.79 -17.35
CA GLY A 123 -3.36 -7.83 -18.12
C GLY A 123 -3.06 -7.88 -19.62
N PHE A 124 -3.55 -6.91 -20.34
CA PHE A 124 -3.43 -6.79 -21.80
C PHE A 124 -2.45 -5.71 -22.24
N THR A 125 -1.55 -5.25 -21.35
CA THR A 125 -0.47 -4.31 -21.73
C THR A 125 0.57 -5.03 -22.62
N ALA A 126 1.42 -4.26 -23.29
CA ALA A 126 2.53 -4.83 -24.08
C ALA A 126 3.49 -5.64 -23.20
N THR A 127 3.64 -5.29 -21.92
CA THR A 127 4.44 -6.01 -20.94
C THR A 127 3.73 -7.23 -20.33
N GLY A 128 2.41 -7.35 -20.50
CA GLY A 128 1.60 -8.48 -20.03
C GLY A 128 1.02 -8.31 -18.62
N ASN A 129 1.38 -7.24 -17.89
CA ASN A 129 0.81 -6.90 -16.60
C ASN A 129 -0.48 -6.06 -16.74
N LEU A 130 -1.26 -5.93 -15.67
CA LEU A 130 -2.42 -5.05 -15.63
C LEU A 130 -1.99 -3.59 -15.61
N ASN A 131 -2.76 -2.73 -16.27
CA ASN A 131 -2.54 -1.28 -16.20
C ASN A 131 -2.93 -0.73 -14.81
N ALA A 132 -2.08 0.11 -14.22
CA ALA A 132 -2.31 0.72 -12.92
C ALA A 132 -3.62 1.54 -12.85
N ALA A 133 -4.01 2.21 -13.95
CA ALA A 133 -5.27 2.94 -14.01
C ALA A 133 -6.49 2.00 -13.97
N THR A 134 -6.38 0.83 -14.60
CA THR A 134 -7.42 -0.21 -14.54
C THR A 134 -7.55 -0.75 -13.12
N MET A 135 -6.44 -1.09 -12.47
CA MET A 135 -6.46 -1.51 -11.05
C MET A 135 -7.05 -0.42 -10.14
N SER A 136 -6.72 0.85 -10.38
CA SER A 136 -7.30 1.95 -9.63
C SER A 136 -8.82 2.05 -9.80
N LYS A 137 -9.35 1.80 -11.00
CA LYS A 137 -10.80 1.72 -11.24
C LYS A 137 -11.44 0.55 -10.50
N HIS A 138 -10.81 -0.62 -10.53
CA HIS A 138 -11.30 -1.79 -9.77
C HIS A 138 -11.34 -1.49 -8.28
N MET A 139 -10.24 -0.98 -7.69
CA MET A 139 -10.21 -0.61 -6.28
C MET A 139 -11.30 0.40 -5.91
N LYS A 140 -11.51 1.42 -6.75
CA LYS A 140 -12.55 2.43 -6.54
C LYS A 140 -13.96 1.82 -6.55
N ALA A 141 -14.22 0.84 -7.42
CA ALA A 141 -15.51 0.15 -7.49
C ALA A 141 -15.85 -0.58 -6.17
N TYR A 142 -14.84 -1.02 -5.42
CA TYR A 142 -14.98 -1.63 -4.10
C TYR A 142 -14.79 -0.66 -2.93
N GLY A 143 -14.79 0.65 -3.20
CA GLY A 143 -14.69 1.70 -2.17
C GLY A 143 -13.30 1.92 -1.60
N ILE A 144 -12.24 1.46 -2.28
CA ILE A 144 -10.84 1.65 -1.85
C ILE A 144 -10.25 2.86 -2.59
N PRO A 145 -10.13 4.03 -1.93
CA PRO A 145 -9.63 5.24 -2.55
C PRO A 145 -8.10 5.24 -2.60
N THR A 146 -7.52 4.80 -3.71
CA THR A 146 -6.09 4.53 -3.87
C THR A 146 -5.16 5.63 -3.36
N ARG A 147 -5.42 6.90 -3.76
CA ARG A 147 -4.52 8.00 -3.43
C ARG A 147 -4.55 8.36 -1.95
N SER A 148 -5.74 8.51 -1.37
CA SER A 148 -5.89 8.87 0.04
C SER A 148 -5.49 7.70 0.96
N ALA A 149 -5.74 6.45 0.57
CA ALA A 149 -5.28 5.26 1.27
C ALA A 149 -3.75 5.17 1.30
N ARG A 150 -3.09 5.40 0.16
CA ARG A 150 -1.63 5.46 0.07
C ARG A 150 -1.04 6.56 0.95
N ASN A 151 -1.61 7.75 0.89
CA ASN A 151 -1.14 8.87 1.70
C ASN A 151 -1.26 8.59 3.20
N ALA A 152 -2.37 7.98 3.64
CA ALA A 152 -2.56 7.59 5.04
C ALA A 152 -1.52 6.56 5.50
N ALA A 153 -1.26 5.55 4.69
CA ALA A 153 -0.23 4.55 5.00
C ALA A 153 1.17 5.17 5.10
N LEU A 154 1.54 6.06 4.17
CA LEU A 154 2.84 6.74 4.20
C LEU A 154 3.01 7.67 5.40
N ILE A 155 1.94 8.35 5.84
CA ILE A 155 1.96 9.17 7.05
C ILE A 155 2.18 8.30 8.29
N ALA A 156 1.43 7.19 8.42
CA ALA A 156 1.58 6.28 9.54
C ALA A 156 3.00 5.71 9.61
N LEU A 157 3.51 5.19 8.49
CA LEU A 157 4.86 4.62 8.42
C LEU A 157 5.97 5.65 8.66
N ALA A 158 5.82 6.87 8.15
CA ALA A 158 6.78 7.95 8.37
C ALA A 158 6.77 8.48 9.82
N GLY A 159 5.71 8.20 10.58
CA GLY A 159 5.65 8.48 12.01
C GLY A 159 6.35 7.43 12.87
N GLU A 160 6.51 6.21 12.37
CA GLU A 160 7.06 5.07 13.12
C GLU A 160 8.48 4.69 12.68
N LEU A 161 8.83 4.92 11.42
CA LEU A 161 10.09 4.48 10.84
C LEU A 161 11.08 5.64 10.61
N PRO A 162 12.39 5.38 10.69
CA PRO A 162 13.41 6.35 10.28
C PRO A 162 13.23 6.77 8.82
N ILE A 163 13.51 8.05 8.52
CA ILE A 163 13.31 8.65 7.20
C ILE A 163 14.10 7.91 6.10
N SER A 164 15.33 7.47 6.40
CA SER A 164 16.16 6.69 5.49
C SER A 164 15.47 5.37 5.11
N LEU A 165 14.91 4.67 6.10
CA LEU A 165 14.22 3.41 5.87
C LEU A 165 12.94 3.60 5.04
N VAL A 166 12.18 4.66 5.29
CA VAL A 166 11.01 5.03 4.47
C VAL A 166 11.41 5.33 3.03
N SER A 167 12.53 6.04 2.84
CA SER A 167 13.09 6.31 1.52
C SER A 167 13.42 5.03 0.76
N ASP A 168 14.14 4.12 1.40
CA ASP A 168 14.65 2.87 0.79
C ASP A 168 13.54 1.85 0.52
N LEU A 169 12.60 1.66 1.47
CA LEU A 169 11.50 0.70 1.34
C LEU A 169 10.50 1.07 0.25
N PHE A 170 10.25 2.36 0.05
CA PHE A 170 9.17 2.83 -0.82
C PHE A 170 9.66 3.53 -2.09
N ASP A 171 10.96 3.45 -2.37
CA ASP A 171 11.61 4.09 -3.53
C ASP A 171 11.22 5.58 -3.61
N LEU A 172 11.35 6.28 -2.48
CA LEU A 172 11.07 7.70 -2.35
C LEU A 172 12.37 8.48 -2.24
N SER A 173 12.42 9.68 -2.82
CA SER A 173 13.52 10.59 -2.51
C SER A 173 13.48 10.97 -1.02
N ILE A 174 14.65 11.17 -0.41
CA ILE A 174 14.78 11.60 1.00
C ILE A 174 13.93 12.84 1.28
N SER A 175 13.90 13.80 0.35
CA SER A 175 13.05 15.00 0.46
C SER A 175 11.56 14.67 0.53
N THR A 176 11.11 13.67 -0.21
CA THR A 176 9.73 13.19 -0.16
C THR A 176 9.44 12.48 1.17
N ALA A 177 10.34 11.60 1.63
CA ALA A 177 10.22 10.93 2.92
C ALA A 177 10.17 11.95 4.08
N MET A 178 11.03 12.97 4.06
CA MET A 178 10.99 14.09 5.03
C MET A 178 9.67 14.86 5.00
N ASN A 179 9.04 15.03 3.84
CA ASN A 179 7.73 15.68 3.74
C ASN A 179 6.63 14.83 4.41
N TRP A 180 6.69 13.52 4.28
CA TRP A 180 5.76 12.61 4.95
C TRP A 180 5.98 12.61 6.47
N ALA A 181 7.22 12.56 6.94
CA ALA A 181 7.54 12.65 8.37
C ALA A 181 7.07 13.97 9.00
N ARG A 182 7.22 15.10 8.30
CA ARG A 182 6.68 16.38 8.75
C ARG A 182 5.15 16.40 8.82
N ARG A 183 4.45 15.69 7.93
CA ARG A 183 2.98 15.55 8.00
C ARG A 183 2.56 14.67 9.16
N ALA A 184 3.24 13.53 9.37
CA ALA A 184 3.02 12.67 10.53
C ALA A 184 3.21 13.43 11.86
N GLY A 185 4.27 14.24 11.97
CA GLY A 185 4.50 15.08 13.15
C GLY A 185 3.41 16.15 13.39
N ARG A 186 2.81 16.71 12.34
CA ARG A 186 1.68 17.64 12.48
C ARG A 186 0.40 16.96 12.94
N ASP A 187 0.11 15.77 12.42
CA ASP A 187 -1.05 14.98 12.80
C ASP A 187 -0.94 14.56 14.27
N TRP A 188 0.26 14.18 14.71
CA TRP A 188 0.53 13.84 16.11
C TRP A 188 0.34 15.03 17.06
N ASN A 189 0.83 16.21 16.68
CA ASN A 189 0.64 17.43 17.47
C ASN A 189 -0.83 17.86 17.55
N ALA A 190 -1.59 17.70 16.45
CA ALA A 190 -3.03 17.97 16.43
C ALA A 190 -3.79 17.02 17.35
N TYR A 191 -3.44 15.73 17.35
CA TYR A 191 -4.01 14.72 18.23
C TYR A 191 -3.74 15.03 19.71
N LEU A 192 -2.50 15.38 20.07
CA LEU A 192 -2.14 15.73 21.43
C LEU A 192 -2.90 16.99 21.91
N ALA A 193 -3.04 17.98 21.04
CA ALA A 193 -3.80 19.21 21.38
C ALA A 193 -5.29 18.91 21.62
N ALA A 194 -5.90 18.05 20.79
CA ALA A 194 -7.30 17.63 20.96
C ALA A 194 -7.50 16.87 22.28
N THR A 195 -6.62 15.92 22.58
CA THR A 195 -6.69 15.09 23.81
C THR A 195 -6.48 15.92 25.08
N HIS A 196 -5.62 16.95 25.00
CA HIS A 196 -5.40 17.86 26.11
C HIS A 196 -6.64 18.73 26.38
N ASN A 197 -7.29 19.22 25.33
CA ASN A 197 -8.52 20.00 25.44
C ASN A 197 -9.69 19.18 26.03
N GLU A 198 -9.85 17.92 25.63
CA GLU A 198 -10.86 17.02 26.18
C GLU A 198 -10.65 16.76 27.67
N ARG A 199 -9.41 16.51 28.10
CA ARG A 199 -9.06 16.30 29.51
C ARG A 199 -9.30 17.55 30.33
N SER A 200 -9.00 18.71 29.77
CA SER A 200 -9.24 20.01 30.47
C SER A 200 -10.73 20.33 30.58
N ALA A 201 -11.54 19.95 29.57
CA ALA A 201 -12.98 20.14 29.61
C ALA A 201 -13.66 19.21 30.64
N THR A 202 -13.17 17.98 30.81
CA THR A 202 -13.70 17.00 31.78
C THR A 202 -13.31 17.35 33.21
N ALA A 203 -12.20 18.04 33.42
CA ALA A 203 -11.73 18.47 34.75
C ALA A 203 -12.50 19.69 35.32
N HIS A 204 -13.37 20.35 34.55
CA HIS A 204 -14.14 21.53 34.90
C HIS A 204 -15.66 21.28 35.01
N LEU A 205 -16.10 20.02 35.07
CA LEU A 205 -17.51 19.74 35.45
C LEU A 205 -17.58 19.63 37.00
N PRO A 206 -18.43 20.44 37.61
CA PRO A 206 -18.63 20.45 39.06
C PRO A 206 -19.36 19.21 39.57
#